data_6e43cc73c5eae37b4da297745d16571d
#
_entry.id   6e43cc73c5eae37b4da297745d16571d
#
_cell.length_a   1.000
_cell.length_b   1.000
_cell.length_c   1.000
_cell.angle_alpha   90.00
_cell.angle_beta   90.00
_cell.angle_gamma   90.00
#
_symmetry.space_group_name_H-M   'P 1'
#
loop_
_entity.id
_entity.type
_entity.pdbx_description
1 polymer ?
#
loop_
_entity_poly.entity_id
_entity_poly.type
_entity_poly.pdbx_seq_one_letter_code
_entity_poly.pdbx_strand_id
1 'polypeptide(L)'
;MSSSTLTSDGAAWLASARTYPRSTLAFWEERPDAPVVLPCGSAFDIVSAPAVFGRQMLDLLWDEGPGPVAVFRGRMLLFATPGTAQRLPSLLEWEEWGATGPGSHGRTAAVPPLLCHGTGDAVTVPAPTGTASASGSRWLVAPDTRRPWLPGPEILLWAAVRAARSAVRISISPPPDQGAKVYDVSRRR
;
A
#
# COMPACT_ATOMS: atom_id res chain seq x y z
N MET A 1 -13.18 -14.98 1.43
CA MET A 1 -13.11 -14.64 -0.01
C MET A 1 -13.25 -13.13 -0.12
N SER A 2 -12.17 -12.43 -0.41
CA SER A 2 -12.22 -10.98 -0.57
C SER A 2 -12.88 -10.65 -1.89
N SER A 3 -13.99 -9.93 -1.84
CA SER A 3 -14.70 -9.47 -3.04
C SER A 3 -13.86 -8.41 -3.75
N SER A 4 -13.58 -8.59 -5.01
CA SER A 4 -12.96 -7.57 -5.87
C SER A 4 -13.98 -6.56 -6.41
N THR A 5 -15.26 -6.77 -6.12
CA THR A 5 -16.36 -5.93 -6.59
C THR A 5 -16.93 -5.10 -5.45
N LEU A 6 -17.06 -3.80 -5.68
CA LEU A 6 -17.63 -2.86 -4.71
C LEU A 6 -19.12 -3.13 -4.52
N THR A 7 -19.56 -3.24 -3.27
CA THR A 7 -20.99 -3.34 -2.94
C THR A 7 -21.64 -1.96 -2.88
N SER A 8 -22.98 -1.90 -2.88
CA SER A 8 -23.71 -0.63 -2.71
C SER A 8 -23.39 0.07 -1.38
N ASP A 9 -23.21 -0.71 -0.32
CA ASP A 9 -22.85 -0.17 1.01
C ASP A 9 -21.40 0.34 1.03
N GLY A 10 -20.47 -0.37 0.37
CA GLY A 10 -19.11 0.11 0.20
C GLY A 10 -19.03 1.37 -0.66
N ALA A 11 -19.83 1.46 -1.73
CA ALA A 11 -19.94 2.66 -2.55
C ALA A 11 -20.50 3.85 -1.73
N ALA A 12 -21.50 3.61 -0.90
CA ALA A 12 -22.06 4.63 0.00
C ALA A 12 -21.02 5.13 1.01
N TRP A 13 -20.19 4.21 1.55
CA TRP A 13 -19.09 4.61 2.43
C TRP A 13 -18.06 5.47 1.71
N LEU A 14 -17.59 5.08 0.53
CA LEU A 14 -16.65 5.88 -0.27
C LEU A 14 -17.22 7.26 -0.59
N ALA A 15 -18.49 7.32 -1.01
CA ALA A 15 -19.18 8.55 -1.31
C ALA A 15 -19.30 9.49 -0.09
N SER A 16 -19.37 8.95 1.13
CA SER A 16 -19.47 9.71 2.38
C SER A 16 -18.26 10.60 2.65
N ALA A 17 -17.13 10.36 1.98
CA ALA A 17 -15.96 11.24 2.03
C ALA A 17 -16.24 12.63 1.44
N ARG A 18 -17.25 12.75 0.57
CA ARG A 18 -17.63 14.02 -0.06
C ARG A 18 -18.75 14.74 0.68
N THR A 19 -18.78 16.05 0.52
CA THR A 19 -19.86 16.92 1.03
C THR A 19 -21.22 16.54 0.43
N TYR A 20 -21.23 16.07 -0.84
CA TYR A 20 -22.44 15.65 -1.55
C TYR A 20 -22.35 14.19 -2.01
N PRO A 21 -22.56 13.21 -1.11
CA PRO A 21 -22.41 11.77 -1.43
C PRO A 21 -23.28 11.31 -2.60
N ARG A 22 -24.50 11.85 -2.71
CA ARG A 22 -25.45 11.47 -3.78
C ARG A 22 -24.93 11.75 -5.17
N SER A 23 -24.14 12.82 -5.36
CA SER A 23 -23.54 13.14 -6.65
C SER A 23 -22.51 12.09 -7.09
N THR A 24 -21.77 11.53 -6.15
CA THR A 24 -20.81 10.45 -6.44
C THR A 24 -21.53 9.15 -6.80
N LEU A 25 -22.61 8.83 -6.09
CA LEU A 25 -23.42 7.64 -6.38
C LEU A 25 -24.10 7.75 -7.75
N ALA A 26 -24.72 8.89 -8.05
CA ALA A 26 -25.33 9.14 -9.37
C ALA A 26 -24.30 9.07 -10.50
N PHE A 27 -23.09 9.60 -10.28
CA PHE A 27 -22.01 9.49 -11.26
C PHE A 27 -21.64 8.03 -11.55
N TRP A 28 -21.58 7.17 -10.53
CA TRP A 28 -21.28 5.75 -10.71
C TRP A 28 -22.45 4.95 -11.28
N GLU A 29 -23.72 5.37 -11.05
CA GLU A 29 -24.88 4.80 -11.72
C GLU A 29 -24.83 5.05 -13.24
N GLU A 30 -24.42 6.26 -13.65
CA GLU A 30 -24.27 6.62 -15.06
C GLU A 30 -23.01 6.02 -15.71
N ARG A 31 -21.92 5.91 -14.94
CA ARG A 31 -20.59 5.51 -15.40
C ARG A 31 -19.94 4.52 -14.43
N PRO A 32 -20.40 3.27 -14.39
CA PRO A 32 -19.92 2.28 -13.41
C PRO A 32 -18.44 1.89 -13.61
N ASP A 33 -17.87 2.16 -14.78
CA ASP A 33 -16.46 1.87 -15.10
C ASP A 33 -15.52 3.05 -14.87
N ALA A 34 -16.04 4.20 -14.43
CA ALA A 34 -15.23 5.38 -14.28
C ALA A 34 -14.61 5.47 -12.89
N PRO A 35 -13.29 5.73 -12.79
CA PRO A 35 -12.66 6.07 -11.53
C PRO A 35 -13.16 7.42 -11.04
N VAL A 36 -13.10 7.66 -9.72
CA VAL A 36 -13.52 8.92 -9.12
C VAL A 36 -12.44 9.46 -8.20
N VAL A 37 -12.33 10.79 -8.12
CA VAL A 37 -11.46 11.47 -7.16
C VAL A 37 -12.23 11.67 -5.88
N LEU A 38 -11.70 11.20 -4.75
CA LEU A 38 -12.32 11.36 -3.42
C LEU A 38 -11.39 12.13 -2.49
N PRO A 39 -11.92 13.05 -1.68
CA PRO A 39 -11.14 13.74 -0.66
C PRO A 39 -10.78 12.79 0.49
N CYS A 40 -9.59 12.98 1.07
CA CYS A 40 -9.13 12.28 2.25
C CYS A 40 -9.36 13.11 3.52
N GLY A 41 -9.22 12.48 4.69
CA GLY A 41 -9.22 13.13 5.99
C GLY A 41 -10.55 13.09 6.75
N SER A 42 -11.66 12.78 6.09
CA SER A 42 -12.98 12.73 6.76
C SER A 42 -13.45 11.30 7.03
N ALA A 43 -13.65 10.51 5.98
CA ALA A 43 -14.08 9.12 6.09
C ALA A 43 -12.90 8.16 6.19
N PHE A 44 -11.79 8.51 5.58
CA PHE A 44 -10.54 7.74 5.53
C PHE A 44 -9.36 8.63 5.17
N ASP A 45 -8.17 8.16 5.50
CA ASP A 45 -6.91 8.57 4.88
C ASP A 45 -6.46 7.48 3.92
N ILE A 46 -5.49 7.79 3.05
CA ILE A 46 -4.90 6.81 2.14
C ILE A 46 -3.38 6.84 2.27
N VAL A 47 -2.80 5.66 2.48
CA VAL A 47 -1.36 5.45 2.37
C VAL A 47 -1.07 4.76 1.04
N SER A 48 -0.33 5.45 0.17
CA SER A 48 0.02 4.97 -1.16
C SER A 48 1.46 4.46 -1.16
N ALA A 49 1.63 3.20 -1.50
CA ALA A 49 2.92 2.51 -1.58
C ALA A 49 3.23 2.06 -3.02
N PRO A 50 4.51 1.89 -3.41
CA PRO A 50 4.84 1.17 -4.63
C PRO A 50 4.17 -0.21 -4.65
N ALA A 51 3.61 -0.65 -5.78
CA ALA A 51 2.72 -1.82 -5.83
C ALA A 51 3.37 -3.10 -5.27
N VAL A 52 4.66 -3.33 -5.56
CA VAL A 52 5.39 -4.51 -5.06
C VAL A 52 5.52 -4.46 -3.54
N PHE A 53 5.92 -3.32 -2.99
CA PHE A 53 6.04 -3.14 -1.55
C PHE A 53 4.69 -3.18 -0.83
N GLY A 54 3.68 -2.53 -1.41
CA GLY A 54 2.32 -2.55 -0.90
C GLY A 54 1.74 -3.97 -0.84
N ARG A 55 2.11 -4.85 -1.79
CA ARG A 55 1.70 -6.26 -1.75
C ARG A 55 2.30 -6.96 -0.53
N GLN A 56 3.58 -6.74 -0.24
CA GLN A 56 4.23 -7.32 0.95
C GLN A 56 3.56 -6.82 2.24
N MET A 57 3.20 -5.53 2.30
CA MET A 57 2.43 -4.99 3.43
C MET A 57 1.05 -5.66 3.53
N LEU A 58 0.34 -5.82 2.42
CA LEU A 58 -0.98 -6.44 2.37
C LEU A 58 -0.94 -7.89 2.88
N ASP A 59 0.06 -8.67 2.46
CA ASP A 59 0.24 -10.06 2.89
C ASP A 59 0.43 -10.17 4.41
N LEU A 60 1.09 -9.18 5.04
CA LEU A 60 1.27 -9.10 6.48
C LEU A 60 0.00 -8.65 7.22
N LEU A 61 -0.80 -7.79 6.59
CA LEU A 61 -2.04 -7.27 7.17
C LEU A 61 -3.22 -8.24 7.04
N TRP A 62 -3.06 -9.33 6.30
CA TRP A 62 -4.17 -10.21 5.96
C TRP A 62 -4.86 -10.83 7.16
N ASP A 63 -4.10 -11.23 8.17
CA ASP A 63 -4.61 -11.85 9.40
C ASP A 63 -5.34 -10.85 10.31
N GLU A 64 -4.90 -9.61 10.33
CA GLU A 64 -5.51 -8.52 11.12
C GLU A 64 -6.74 -7.90 10.42
N GLY A 65 -6.86 -8.14 9.12
CA GLY A 65 -7.81 -7.47 8.24
C GLY A 65 -7.19 -6.22 7.60
N PRO A 66 -6.92 -6.26 6.29
CA PRO A 66 -6.20 -5.17 5.63
C PRO A 66 -7.03 -3.90 5.44
N GLY A 67 -8.35 -3.93 5.71
CA GLY A 67 -9.27 -2.91 5.28
C GLY A 67 -9.41 -2.87 3.75
N PRO A 68 -10.05 -1.84 3.18
CA PRO A 68 -10.11 -1.66 1.74
C PRO A 68 -8.73 -1.39 1.14
N VAL A 69 -8.44 -2.05 0.03
CA VAL A 69 -7.17 -1.91 -0.69
C VAL A 69 -7.43 -1.88 -2.18
N ALA A 70 -6.83 -0.92 -2.87
CA ALA A 70 -6.92 -0.79 -4.32
C ALA A 70 -5.54 -0.67 -4.97
N VAL A 71 -5.47 -0.89 -6.27
CA VAL A 71 -4.30 -0.57 -7.10
C VAL A 71 -4.71 0.50 -8.09
N PHE A 72 -3.90 1.52 -8.24
CA PHE A 72 -4.08 2.58 -9.20
C PHE A 72 -2.72 3.04 -9.74
N ARG A 73 -2.53 2.96 -11.06
CA ARG A 73 -1.31 3.42 -11.76
C ARG A 73 0.00 2.92 -11.13
N GLY A 74 0.08 1.63 -10.82
CA GLY A 74 1.29 1.01 -10.28
C GLY A 74 1.56 1.28 -8.81
N ARG A 75 0.62 1.94 -8.12
CA ARG A 75 0.67 2.13 -6.67
C ARG A 75 -0.46 1.38 -6.00
N MET A 76 -0.18 0.88 -4.82
CA MET A 76 -1.20 0.31 -3.94
C MET A 76 -1.72 1.39 -2.99
N LEU A 77 -3.02 1.48 -2.88
CA LEU A 77 -3.75 2.41 -2.03
C LEU A 77 -4.32 1.63 -0.85
N LEU A 78 -3.76 1.86 0.33
CA LEU A 78 -4.22 1.27 1.60
C LEU A 78 -5.09 2.31 2.30
N PHE A 79 -6.35 1.99 2.51
CA PHE A 79 -7.27 2.86 3.23
C PHE A 79 -7.04 2.71 4.73
N ALA A 80 -7.00 3.82 5.43
CA ALA A 80 -6.64 3.92 6.83
C ALA A 80 -7.59 4.83 7.61
N THR A 81 -7.52 4.78 8.93
CA THR A 81 -8.29 5.70 9.77
C THR A 81 -7.88 7.15 9.53
N PRO A 82 -8.83 8.11 9.58
CA PRO A 82 -8.51 9.53 9.53
C PRO A 82 -7.46 9.93 10.58
N GLY A 83 -6.50 10.79 10.18
CA GLY A 83 -5.36 11.20 10.99
C GLY A 83 -4.10 10.32 10.81
N THR A 84 -4.21 9.19 10.10
CA THR A 84 -3.06 8.32 9.79
C THR A 84 -2.02 9.03 8.95
N ALA A 85 -2.45 9.81 7.96
CA ALA A 85 -1.55 10.52 7.06
C ALA A 85 -0.62 11.51 7.78
N GLN A 86 -1.08 12.09 8.87
CA GLN A 86 -0.29 13.03 9.68
C GLN A 86 0.65 12.31 10.66
N ARG A 87 0.21 11.17 11.21
CA ARG A 87 0.95 10.45 12.25
C ARG A 87 2.00 9.49 11.72
N LEU A 88 1.69 8.79 10.62
CA LEU A 88 2.55 7.72 10.10
C LEU A 88 3.95 8.21 9.71
N PRO A 89 4.14 9.37 9.04
CA PRO A 89 5.48 9.88 8.74
C PRO A 89 6.33 10.08 9.99
N SER A 90 5.76 10.70 11.03
CA SER A 90 6.47 10.93 12.29
C SER A 90 6.82 9.62 13.01
N LEU A 91 5.95 8.62 12.96
CA LEU A 91 6.23 7.29 13.52
C LEU A 91 7.36 6.59 12.77
N LEU A 92 7.42 6.72 11.44
CA LEU A 92 8.52 6.18 10.63
C LEU A 92 9.85 6.85 10.99
N GLU A 93 9.87 8.18 11.18
CA GLU A 93 11.04 8.91 11.62
C GLU A 93 11.50 8.46 13.02
N TRP A 94 10.57 8.25 13.96
CA TRP A 94 10.90 7.74 15.30
C TRP A 94 11.52 6.34 15.28
N GLU A 95 11.01 5.45 14.45
CA GLU A 95 11.58 4.10 14.25
C GLU A 95 13.01 4.17 13.69
N GLU A 96 13.30 5.15 12.85
CA GLU A 96 14.63 5.38 12.31
C GLU A 96 15.59 5.88 13.39
N TRP A 97 15.17 6.83 14.24
CA TRP A 97 15.98 7.38 15.32
C TRP A 97 16.25 6.36 16.43
N GLY A 98 15.29 5.52 16.77
CA GLY A 98 15.44 4.44 17.76
C GLY A 98 16.44 3.34 17.34
N ALA A 99 16.79 3.30 16.07
CA ALA A 99 17.69 2.30 15.50
C ALA A 99 19.17 2.77 15.39
N THR A 100 19.51 3.97 15.84
CA THR A 100 20.87 4.54 15.78
C THR A 100 21.80 3.94 16.85
N GLY A 101 22.15 2.64 16.69
CA GLY A 101 23.30 2.03 17.34
C GLY A 101 24.43 1.84 16.32
N PRO A 102 25.71 1.79 16.73
CA PRO A 102 26.82 1.52 15.83
C PRO A 102 26.61 0.13 15.19
N GLY A 103 26.31 0.11 13.88
CA GLY A 103 26.04 -1.11 13.08
C GLY A 103 24.58 -1.37 12.75
N SER A 104 23.62 -0.59 13.22
CA SER A 104 22.22 -0.71 12.78
C SER A 104 21.96 0.26 11.62
N HIS A 105 21.81 -0.27 10.43
CA HIS A 105 21.11 0.45 9.36
C HIS A 105 19.69 0.69 9.87
N GLY A 106 19.21 1.94 9.85
CA GLY A 106 17.90 2.32 10.38
C GLY A 106 16.81 1.36 9.90
N ARG A 107 15.92 0.99 10.83
CA ARG A 107 14.86 -0.02 10.56
C ARG A 107 13.94 0.39 9.42
N THR A 108 13.86 1.69 9.14
CA THR A 108 13.02 2.29 8.10
C THR A 108 13.81 2.66 6.84
N ALA A 109 15.15 2.59 6.84
CA ALA A 109 15.98 2.93 5.69
C ALA A 109 15.64 2.10 4.44
N ALA A 110 15.06 0.90 4.61
CA ALA A 110 14.60 0.03 3.52
C ALA A 110 13.11 0.22 3.18
N VAL A 111 12.37 1.07 3.90
CA VAL A 111 10.98 1.40 3.57
C VAL A 111 11.00 2.38 2.39
N PRO A 112 10.40 2.03 1.24
CA PRO A 112 10.32 2.95 0.13
C PRO A 112 9.42 4.14 0.48
N PRO A 113 9.51 5.27 -0.22
CA PRO A 113 8.70 6.44 0.04
C PRO A 113 7.20 6.11 -0.01
N LEU A 114 6.53 6.25 1.14
CA LEU A 114 5.09 6.16 1.27
C LEU A 114 4.50 7.57 1.08
N LEU A 115 3.44 7.67 0.29
CA LEU A 115 2.69 8.91 0.14
C LEU A 115 1.45 8.83 1.04
N CYS A 116 1.40 9.70 2.03
CA CYS A 116 0.29 9.75 2.99
C CYS A 116 -0.65 10.90 2.59
N HIS A 117 -1.90 10.55 2.27
CA HIS A 117 -2.93 11.48 1.83
C HIS A 117 -3.99 11.63 2.93
N GLY A 118 -4.11 12.81 3.47
CA GLY A 118 -5.02 13.16 4.57
C GLY A 118 -5.85 14.39 4.26
N THR A 119 -6.20 15.11 5.31
CA THR A 119 -7.03 16.32 5.19
C THR A 119 -6.43 17.32 4.20
N GLY A 120 -7.21 17.72 3.21
CA GLY A 120 -6.78 18.63 2.14
C GLY A 120 -6.31 17.92 0.87
N ASP A 121 -6.05 16.62 0.93
CA ASP A 121 -5.67 15.82 -0.23
C ASP A 121 -6.89 15.15 -0.86
N ALA A 122 -6.71 14.72 -2.12
CA ALA A 122 -7.67 13.92 -2.84
C ALA A 122 -6.96 12.82 -3.65
N VAL A 123 -7.55 11.65 -3.70
CA VAL A 123 -6.98 10.48 -4.37
C VAL A 123 -7.98 9.88 -5.35
N THR A 124 -7.50 9.48 -6.52
CA THR A 124 -8.31 8.75 -7.49
C THR A 124 -8.43 7.29 -7.08
N VAL A 125 -9.66 6.82 -6.91
CA VAL A 125 -9.98 5.43 -6.60
C VAL A 125 -10.56 4.71 -7.82
N PRO A 126 -10.38 3.38 -7.93
CA PRO A 126 -10.94 2.61 -9.05
C PRO A 126 -12.46 2.66 -9.11
N ALA A 127 -12.98 2.35 -10.28
CA ALA A 127 -14.41 2.20 -10.53
C ALA A 127 -15.06 1.08 -9.69
N PRO A 128 -16.39 1.14 -9.45
CA PRO A 128 -17.10 0.12 -8.68
C PRO A 128 -17.08 -1.28 -9.31
N THR A 129 -17.11 -1.38 -10.62
CA THR A 129 -17.24 -2.66 -11.33
C THR A 129 -16.05 -3.59 -11.22
N GLY A 130 -14.92 -3.11 -10.67
CA GLY A 130 -13.73 -3.94 -10.44
C GLY A 130 -13.08 -4.51 -11.70
N THR A 131 -13.65 -4.25 -12.88
CA THR A 131 -13.02 -4.62 -14.14
C THR A 131 -11.68 -3.91 -14.25
N ALA A 132 -10.62 -4.67 -14.49
CA ALA A 132 -9.31 -4.10 -14.70
C ALA A 132 -9.41 -3.12 -15.88
N SER A 133 -9.45 -1.83 -15.56
CA SER A 133 -9.34 -0.78 -16.55
C SER A 133 -8.05 -0.98 -17.35
N ALA A 134 -8.00 -0.51 -18.58
CA ALA A 134 -6.76 -0.48 -19.39
C ALA A 134 -5.57 0.15 -18.64
N SER A 135 -5.83 0.92 -17.60
CA SER A 135 -4.83 1.52 -16.69
C SER A 135 -4.35 0.58 -15.56
N GLY A 136 -4.81 -0.67 -15.49
CA GLY A 136 -4.46 -1.61 -14.42
C GLY A 136 -5.05 -1.26 -13.05
N SER A 137 -6.03 -0.36 -13.00
CA SER A 137 -6.68 0.06 -11.76
C SER A 137 -7.76 -0.93 -11.35
N ARG A 138 -7.74 -1.39 -10.09
CA ARG A 138 -8.72 -2.35 -9.57
C ARG A 138 -8.72 -2.37 -8.04
N TRP A 139 -9.81 -2.87 -7.48
CA TRP A 139 -9.87 -3.25 -6.08
C TRP A 139 -9.16 -4.60 -5.85
N LEU A 140 -8.39 -4.71 -4.80
CA LEU A 140 -7.86 -5.97 -4.26
C LEU A 140 -8.73 -6.45 -3.10
N VAL A 141 -9.14 -5.52 -2.25
CA VAL A 141 -10.12 -5.69 -1.19
C VAL A 141 -11.09 -4.53 -1.31
N ALA A 142 -12.24 -4.78 -1.91
CA ALA A 142 -13.28 -3.76 -2.04
C ALA A 142 -14.01 -3.57 -0.72
N PRO A 143 -14.38 -2.34 -0.35
CA PRO A 143 -15.24 -2.14 0.81
C PRO A 143 -16.63 -2.74 0.54
N ASP A 144 -17.15 -3.47 1.50
CA ASP A 144 -18.41 -4.22 1.41
C ASP A 144 -19.46 -3.74 2.40
N THR A 145 -19.11 -2.82 3.29
CA THR A 145 -19.98 -2.28 4.34
C THR A 145 -19.93 -0.75 4.37
N ARG A 146 -20.91 -0.15 5.06
CA ARG A 146 -20.95 1.30 5.31
C ARG A 146 -19.95 1.77 6.37
N ARG A 147 -19.32 0.85 7.09
CA ARG A 147 -18.30 1.12 8.10
C ARG A 147 -17.24 0.03 8.05
N PRO A 148 -16.42 0.00 7.01
CA PRO A 148 -15.34 -0.96 6.93
C PRO A 148 -14.35 -0.71 8.06
N TRP A 149 -13.73 -1.79 8.54
CA TRP A 149 -12.60 -1.67 9.42
C TRP A 149 -11.43 -1.02 8.68
N LEU A 150 -10.71 -0.12 9.35
CA LEU A 150 -9.57 0.59 8.79
C LEU A 150 -8.37 0.44 9.72
N PRO A 151 -7.18 0.08 9.19
CA PRO A 151 -5.96 0.07 9.98
C PRO A 151 -5.57 1.47 10.44
N GLY A 152 -5.05 1.57 11.66
CA GLY A 152 -4.46 2.79 12.19
C GLY A 152 -2.99 2.96 11.77
N PRO A 153 -2.37 4.11 12.14
CA PRO A 153 -0.98 4.41 11.78
C PRO A 153 0.02 3.40 12.35
N GLU A 154 -0.22 2.89 13.55
CA GLU A 154 0.67 1.93 14.22
C GLU A 154 0.68 0.56 13.49
N ILE A 155 -0.46 0.12 13.00
CA ILE A 155 -0.60 -1.13 12.24
C ILE A 155 0.12 -1.00 10.90
N LEU A 156 -0.06 0.13 10.20
CA LEU A 156 0.62 0.39 8.94
C LEU A 156 2.13 0.56 9.12
N LEU A 157 2.57 1.20 10.21
CA LEU A 157 3.98 1.27 10.58
C LEU A 157 4.58 -0.12 10.74
N TRP A 158 3.93 -0.98 11.55
CA TRP A 158 4.36 -2.35 11.76
C TRP A 158 4.48 -3.12 10.44
N ALA A 159 3.46 -3.04 9.57
CA ALA A 159 3.46 -3.71 8.28
C ALA A 159 4.60 -3.20 7.37
N ALA A 160 4.82 -1.87 7.30
CA ALA A 160 5.86 -1.27 6.49
C ALA A 160 7.27 -1.69 6.95
N VAL A 161 7.55 -1.59 8.24
CA VAL A 161 8.86 -1.97 8.80
C VAL A 161 9.13 -3.46 8.62
N ARG A 162 8.11 -4.30 8.80
CA ARG A 162 8.26 -5.75 8.64
C ARG A 162 8.42 -6.17 7.18
N ALA A 163 7.68 -5.55 6.24
CA ALA A 163 7.84 -5.75 4.82
C ALA A 163 9.27 -5.37 4.35
N ALA A 164 9.77 -4.23 4.80
CA ALA A 164 11.13 -3.79 4.49
C ALA A 164 12.21 -4.78 4.95
N ARG A 165 12.05 -5.36 6.14
CA ARG A 165 12.98 -6.39 6.66
C ARG A 165 12.95 -7.68 5.86
N SER A 166 11.78 -8.07 5.35
CA SER A 166 11.62 -9.27 4.53
C SER A 166 12.29 -9.10 3.16
N ALA A 167 12.22 -7.91 2.58
CA ALA A 167 12.85 -7.57 1.30
C ALA A 167 14.39 -7.66 1.36
N VAL A 168 15.00 -7.25 2.48
CA VAL A 168 16.46 -7.31 2.67
C VAL A 168 16.98 -8.76 2.74
N ARG A 169 16.16 -9.70 3.20
CA ARG A 169 16.56 -11.13 3.29
C ARG A 169 16.63 -11.84 1.93
N ILE A 170 16.06 -11.27 0.88
CA ILE A 170 16.05 -11.84 -0.48
C ILE A 170 17.28 -11.38 -1.29
N SER A 171 18.17 -10.57 -0.74
CA SER A 171 19.48 -10.29 -1.34
C SER A 171 20.29 -11.59 -1.37
N ILE A 172 20.21 -12.32 -2.48
CA ILE A 172 20.99 -13.52 -2.76
C ILE A 172 22.44 -13.08 -2.78
N SER A 173 23.20 -13.39 -1.74
CA SER A 173 24.65 -13.39 -1.86
C SER A 173 24.99 -14.38 -3.00
N PRO A 174 25.73 -13.96 -4.03
CA PRO A 174 26.21 -14.92 -5.00
C PRO A 174 27.02 -15.97 -4.25
N PRO A 175 26.91 -17.26 -4.61
CA PRO A 175 27.69 -18.29 -3.94
C PRO A 175 29.16 -17.90 -4.03
N PRO A 176 29.94 -18.05 -2.93
CA PRO A 176 31.37 -17.80 -3.00
C PRO A 176 31.95 -18.67 -4.10
N ASP A 177 32.67 -18.05 -5.04
CA ASP A 177 33.32 -18.71 -6.15
C ASP A 177 34.12 -19.94 -5.62
N GLN A 178 33.56 -21.12 -5.78
CA GLN A 178 34.30 -22.35 -5.54
C GLN A 178 35.26 -22.56 -6.69
N GLY A 179 36.46 -21.99 -6.53
CA GLY A 179 37.66 -22.48 -7.20
C GLY A 179 37.63 -22.43 -8.72
N ALA A 180 37.88 -21.25 -9.28
CA ALA A 180 38.51 -21.17 -10.58
C ALA A 180 39.87 -21.85 -10.48
N LYS A 181 39.95 -23.11 -10.87
CA LYS A 181 41.25 -23.78 -11.13
C LYS A 181 41.87 -23.05 -12.30
N VAL A 182 42.80 -22.17 -11.99
CA VAL A 182 43.75 -21.63 -12.98
C VAL A 182 44.54 -22.80 -13.50
N TYR A 183 44.25 -23.27 -14.69
CA TYR A 183 45.14 -24.18 -15.42
C TYR A 183 46.34 -23.36 -15.88
N ASP A 184 47.43 -23.51 -15.15
CA ASP A 184 48.75 -23.04 -15.53
C ASP A 184 49.19 -23.81 -16.81
N VAL A 185 49.10 -23.15 -17.97
CA VAL A 185 49.58 -23.65 -19.27
C VAL A 185 50.99 -23.11 -19.53
N SER A 186 51.84 -23.15 -18.52
CA SER A 186 53.24 -22.84 -18.69
C SER A 186 54.07 -24.07 -18.49
N ARG A 187 54.19 -24.97 -19.54
CA ARG A 187 55.34 -25.79 -19.83
C ARG A 187 55.12 -26.71 -21.05
N ARG A 188 55.62 -26.27 -22.17
CA ARG A 188 56.49 -27.06 -23.05
C ARG A 188 56.95 -26.17 -24.22
N ARG A 189 58.24 -25.96 -24.15
CA ARG A 189 59.18 -25.80 -25.25
C ARG A 189 58.58 -25.48 -26.61
#